data_29cbf386ef060944b5408bc1e7cb75d8
#
_entry.id   29cbf386ef060944b5408bc1e7cb75d8
#
_cell.length_a   1.000
_cell.length_b   1.000
_cell.length_c   1.000
_cell.angle_alpha   90.00
_cell.angle_beta   90.00
_cell.angle_gamma   90.00
#
_symmetry.space_group_name_H-M   'P 1'
#
loop_
_entity.id
_entity.type
_entity.pdbx_description
1 polymer ?
#
loop_
_entity_poly.entity_id
_entity_poly.type
_entity_poly.pdbx_seq_one_letter_code
_entity_poly.pdbx_strand_id
1 'polypeptide(L)'
;MTTASPQANGWSPLGHLGKPTGAHSAHSGQPHIDALPLRVSFDVLETMKSNSLAAYPGEGCGFLLGTDGPDGRIIRQAIEVDNAAGEDQLRRFQMSPLDFLKAERTAAKEGLEVLGIFHSHPDHRAIPSTHDLNGALPHLSYVILAVDGSGSAPEAVEVRSWQLDAQRLFSEEILQSHRNNSQKN
;
A
#
# COMPACT_ATOMS: atom_id res chain seq x y z
N MET A 1 31.11 8.60 -30.82
CA MET A 1 30.75 9.30 -29.58
C MET A 1 29.39 8.78 -29.15
N THR A 2 29.38 7.83 -28.23
CA THR A 2 28.18 7.10 -27.80
C THR A 2 27.75 7.70 -26.47
N THR A 3 26.63 8.43 -26.46
CA THR A 3 26.07 9.01 -25.25
C THR A 3 25.25 7.93 -24.52
N ALA A 4 25.73 7.49 -23.37
CA ALA A 4 25.01 6.60 -22.48
C ALA A 4 23.90 7.39 -21.78
N SER A 5 22.65 6.90 -21.87
CA SER A 5 21.53 7.38 -21.09
C SER A 5 21.71 6.98 -19.61
N PRO A 6 21.36 7.85 -18.65
CA PRO A 6 21.41 7.49 -17.24
C PRO A 6 20.29 6.51 -16.90
N GLN A 7 20.67 5.35 -16.36
CA GLN A 7 19.73 4.39 -15.78
C GLN A 7 19.06 5.03 -14.55
N ALA A 8 17.73 5.04 -14.53
CA ALA A 8 16.93 5.43 -13.37
C ALA A 8 17.14 4.40 -12.25
N ASN A 9 17.94 4.76 -11.27
CA ASN A 9 18.15 3.96 -10.07
C ASN A 9 16.85 3.92 -9.25
N GLY A 10 16.37 2.70 -8.99
CA GLY A 10 15.23 2.47 -8.11
C GLY A 10 15.47 3.14 -6.75
N TRP A 11 14.51 3.95 -6.33
CA TRP A 11 14.57 4.66 -5.07
C TRP A 11 14.51 3.67 -3.89
N SER A 12 15.53 3.70 -3.05
CA SER A 12 15.53 3.17 -1.69
C SER A 12 16.00 4.29 -0.77
N PRO A 13 15.25 4.68 0.25
CA PRO A 13 15.66 5.76 1.16
C PRO A 13 16.84 5.37 2.05
N LEU A 14 17.24 4.11 2.04
CA LEU A 14 18.39 3.60 2.79
C LEU A 14 19.34 2.90 1.81
N GLY A 15 20.55 3.47 1.69
CA GLY A 15 21.62 2.95 0.84
C GLY A 15 21.88 1.46 1.05
N HIS A 16 22.36 0.82 -0.02
CA HIS A 16 22.70 -0.60 -0.15
C HIS A 16 23.19 -1.25 1.15
N LEU A 17 22.33 -2.06 1.76
CA LEU A 17 22.74 -3.12 2.67
C LEU A 17 22.55 -4.46 1.95
N GLY A 18 23.61 -5.24 1.93
CA GLY A 18 23.91 -6.45 1.17
C GLY A 18 22.74 -7.35 0.75
N LYS A 19 22.88 -7.98 -0.42
CA LYS A 19 21.98 -9.00 -0.95
C LYS A 19 21.77 -10.15 0.04
N PRO A 20 20.54 -10.51 0.40
CA PRO A 20 20.28 -11.81 1.00
C PRO A 20 20.22 -12.87 -0.10
N THR A 21 21.10 -13.87 -0.02
CA THR A 21 21.01 -15.12 -0.76
C THR A 21 20.04 -16.04 -0.03
N GLY A 22 18.91 -16.36 -0.64
CA GLY A 22 17.99 -17.38 -0.15
C GLY A 22 16.55 -17.10 -0.57
N ALA A 23 15.99 -17.98 -1.39
CA ALA A 23 14.58 -18.02 -1.71
C ALA A 23 13.82 -18.49 -0.45
N HIS A 24 13.28 -17.57 0.33
CA HIS A 24 12.37 -17.89 1.41
C HIS A 24 10.94 -17.52 1.02
N SER A 25 10.07 -18.53 1.09
CA SER A 25 8.63 -18.40 1.04
C SER A 25 8.18 -17.42 2.16
N ALA A 26 7.86 -16.19 1.80
CA ALA A 26 7.63 -15.10 2.74
C ALA A 26 6.18 -15.02 3.18
N HIS A 27 5.61 -16.10 3.71
CA HIS A 27 4.23 -16.08 4.22
C HIS A 27 4.14 -16.91 5.49
N SER A 28 4.19 -16.26 6.65
CA SER A 28 3.59 -16.82 7.86
C SER A 28 2.10 -16.44 7.86
N GLY A 29 1.26 -17.36 7.39
CA GLY A 29 -0.14 -17.11 7.07
C GLY A 29 -1.10 -17.11 8.24
N GLN A 30 -0.78 -16.52 9.40
CA GLN A 30 -1.77 -16.31 10.46
C GLN A 30 -1.63 -14.92 11.07
N PRO A 31 -2.75 -14.18 11.26
CA PRO A 31 -2.72 -12.90 11.95
C PRO A 31 -2.22 -13.09 13.39
N HIS A 32 -1.36 -12.20 13.85
CA HIS A 32 -0.99 -12.10 15.26
C HIS A 32 -2.25 -11.81 16.07
N ILE A 33 -2.68 -12.75 16.92
CA ILE A 33 -3.96 -12.69 17.68
C ILE A 33 -3.97 -11.51 18.67
N ASP A 34 -2.81 -10.97 19.02
CA ASP A 34 -2.66 -9.84 19.95
C ASP A 34 -2.40 -8.49 19.25
N ALA A 35 -2.40 -8.45 17.91
CA ALA A 35 -2.21 -7.21 17.17
C ALA A 35 -3.52 -6.42 17.09
N LEU A 36 -3.46 -5.12 17.40
CA LEU A 36 -4.59 -4.23 17.22
C LEU A 36 -4.93 -4.09 15.74
N PRO A 37 -6.23 -4.06 15.36
CA PRO A 37 -6.61 -3.98 13.96
C PRO A 37 -6.27 -2.63 13.33
N LEU A 38 -5.97 -2.65 12.04
CA LEU A 38 -6.01 -1.45 11.21
C LEU A 38 -7.48 -1.08 10.98
N ARG A 39 -7.90 0.05 11.51
CA ARG A 39 -9.28 0.56 11.34
C ARG A 39 -9.34 1.51 10.17
N VAL A 40 -10.31 1.28 9.28
CA VAL A 40 -10.50 2.08 8.07
C VAL A 40 -11.96 2.45 7.94
N SER A 41 -12.28 3.73 7.64
CA SER A 41 -13.67 4.11 7.37
C SER A 41 -14.15 3.57 6.03
N PHE A 42 -15.47 3.42 5.87
CA PHE A 42 -16.05 3.01 4.58
C PHE A 42 -15.69 3.98 3.47
N ASP A 43 -15.67 5.29 3.73
CA ASP A 43 -15.33 6.30 2.72
C ASP A 43 -13.89 6.14 2.21
N VAL A 44 -12.96 5.84 3.11
CA VAL A 44 -11.55 5.57 2.74
C VAL A 44 -11.45 4.28 1.91
N LEU A 45 -12.18 3.22 2.29
CA LEU A 45 -12.25 1.98 1.51
C LEU A 45 -12.79 2.23 0.10
N GLU A 46 -13.84 3.01 -0.04
CA GLU A 46 -14.42 3.34 -1.36
C GLU A 46 -13.45 4.20 -2.20
N THR A 47 -12.70 5.11 -1.59
CA THR A 47 -11.62 5.84 -2.28
C THR A 47 -10.57 4.87 -2.84
N MET A 48 -10.06 3.95 -2.02
CA MET A 48 -9.08 2.95 -2.47
C MET A 48 -9.64 2.07 -3.60
N LYS A 49 -10.89 1.59 -3.47
CA LYS A 49 -11.54 0.79 -4.51
C LYS A 49 -11.72 1.57 -5.82
N SER A 50 -12.22 2.79 -5.74
CA SER A 50 -12.42 3.64 -6.92
C SER A 50 -11.13 3.88 -7.68
N ASN A 51 -10.04 4.20 -6.97
CA ASN A 51 -8.71 4.34 -7.58
C ASN A 51 -8.24 3.03 -8.24
N SER A 52 -8.39 1.90 -7.53
CA SER A 52 -7.99 0.58 -8.04
C SER A 52 -8.73 0.19 -9.31
N LEU A 53 -10.04 0.45 -9.36
CA LEU A 53 -10.88 0.17 -10.53
C LEU A 53 -10.56 1.10 -11.70
N ALA A 54 -10.31 2.39 -11.42
CA ALA A 54 -9.95 3.37 -12.45
C ALA A 54 -8.57 3.10 -13.07
N ALA A 55 -7.64 2.55 -12.30
CA ALA A 55 -6.30 2.19 -12.77
C ALA A 55 -6.25 0.91 -13.60
N TYR A 56 -7.27 0.02 -13.47
CA TYR A 56 -7.28 -1.27 -14.17
C TYR A 56 -7.13 -1.08 -15.69
N PRO A 57 -6.29 -1.87 -16.40
CA PRO A 57 -5.55 -3.07 -15.98
C PRO A 57 -4.19 -2.80 -15.29
N GLY A 58 -3.86 -1.57 -14.97
CA GLY A 58 -2.68 -1.21 -14.18
C GLY A 58 -2.95 -1.27 -12.68
N GLU A 59 -1.90 -1.14 -11.88
CA GLU A 59 -1.99 -1.05 -10.44
C GLU A 59 -2.28 0.39 -10.01
N GLY A 60 -3.42 0.61 -9.33
CA GLY A 60 -3.70 1.85 -8.61
C GLY A 60 -2.93 1.86 -7.29
N CYS A 61 -2.53 3.04 -6.81
CA CYS A 61 -1.77 3.16 -5.57
C CYS A 61 -1.97 4.50 -4.86
N GLY A 62 -1.57 4.56 -3.59
CA GLY A 62 -1.62 5.78 -2.80
C GLY A 62 -1.18 5.59 -1.36
N PHE A 63 -1.28 6.67 -0.60
CA PHE A 63 -0.89 6.74 0.81
C PHE A 63 -2.10 6.71 1.72
N LEU A 64 -1.93 6.12 2.90
CA LEU A 64 -2.92 6.04 3.97
C LEU A 64 -2.49 6.95 5.11
N LEU A 65 -3.29 7.96 5.38
CA LEU A 65 -3.06 8.91 6.46
C LEU A 65 -3.98 8.62 7.64
N GLY A 66 -3.44 8.77 8.85
CA GLY A 66 -4.23 8.46 10.04
C GLY A 66 -3.52 8.81 11.33
N THR A 67 -4.02 8.22 12.41
CA THR A 67 -3.46 8.33 13.75
C THR A 67 -3.06 6.96 14.26
N ASP A 68 -1.89 6.86 14.91
CA ASP A 68 -1.45 5.68 15.65
C ASP A 68 -1.53 5.97 17.15
N GLY A 69 -2.19 5.12 17.89
CA GLY A 69 -2.45 5.36 19.30
C GLY A 69 -2.65 4.06 20.10
N PRO A 70 -2.98 4.18 21.40
CA PRO A 70 -3.15 3.03 22.30
C PRO A 70 -4.18 2.01 21.81
N ASP A 71 -5.17 2.46 21.03
CA ASP A 71 -6.26 1.63 20.48
C ASP A 71 -5.94 1.10 19.07
N GLY A 72 -4.71 1.28 18.58
CA GLY A 72 -4.27 0.89 17.26
C GLY A 72 -4.33 2.01 16.22
N ARG A 73 -4.08 1.63 14.98
CA ARG A 73 -4.04 2.54 13.83
C ARG A 73 -5.43 2.80 13.28
N ILE A 74 -5.73 4.07 13.03
CA ILE A 74 -7.00 4.49 12.43
C ILE A 74 -6.70 5.31 11.18
N ILE A 75 -7.01 4.75 10.01
CA ILE A 75 -6.88 5.46 8.74
C ILE A 75 -8.07 6.42 8.57
N ARG A 76 -7.75 7.68 8.38
CA ARG A 76 -8.70 8.79 8.21
C ARG A 76 -8.86 9.23 6.77
N GLN A 77 -7.80 9.06 5.97
CA GLN A 77 -7.76 9.52 4.58
C GLN A 77 -6.90 8.58 3.72
N ALA A 78 -7.31 8.37 2.48
CA ALA A 78 -6.47 7.83 1.41
C ALA A 78 -6.13 8.95 0.42
N ILE A 79 -4.85 9.06 0.04
CA ILE A 79 -4.37 9.97 -1.00
C ILE A 79 -3.94 9.14 -2.19
N GLU A 80 -4.65 9.28 -3.28
CA GLU A 80 -4.32 8.64 -4.55
C GLU A 80 -3.09 9.30 -5.17
N VAL A 81 -2.24 8.51 -5.81
CA VAL A 81 -1.10 9.00 -6.58
C VAL A 81 -0.98 8.25 -7.90
N ASP A 82 -0.40 8.92 -8.89
CA ASP A 82 -0.14 8.29 -10.17
C ASP A 82 0.91 7.18 -10.03
N ASN A 83 0.66 6.05 -10.67
CA ASN A 83 1.64 4.96 -10.74
C ASN A 83 2.79 5.38 -11.67
N ALA A 84 3.96 5.66 -11.09
CA ALA A 84 5.14 6.12 -11.81
C ALA A 84 5.98 4.97 -12.42
N ALA A 85 5.49 3.73 -12.46
CA ALA A 85 6.22 2.57 -12.98
C ALA A 85 6.39 2.57 -14.52
N GLY A 86 5.86 3.57 -15.24
CA GLY A 86 5.99 3.68 -16.68
C GLY A 86 5.39 2.49 -17.42
N GLU A 87 6.18 1.82 -18.28
CA GLU A 87 5.72 0.66 -19.06
C GLU A 87 5.40 -0.58 -18.22
N ASP A 88 5.86 -0.62 -16.97
CA ASP A 88 5.64 -1.76 -16.06
C ASP A 88 4.39 -1.61 -15.16
N GLN A 89 3.55 -0.60 -15.35
CA GLN A 89 2.35 -0.32 -14.53
C GLN A 89 1.37 -1.50 -14.43
N LEU A 90 1.39 -2.41 -15.41
CA LEU A 90 0.56 -3.62 -15.42
C LEU A 90 1.01 -4.70 -14.43
N ARG A 91 2.19 -4.55 -13.82
CA ARG A 91 2.82 -5.60 -13.00
C ARG A 91 3.36 -5.10 -11.68
N ARG A 92 3.43 -3.79 -11.50
CA ARG A 92 3.96 -3.17 -10.29
C ARG A 92 3.52 -1.72 -10.19
N PHE A 93 3.52 -1.21 -8.99
CA PHE A 93 3.40 0.22 -8.75
C PHE A 93 4.73 0.82 -8.34
N GLN A 94 4.86 2.11 -8.58
CA GLN A 94 5.96 2.93 -8.07
C GLN A 94 5.41 4.30 -7.72
N MET A 95 5.71 4.76 -6.52
CA MET A 95 5.38 6.12 -6.08
C MET A 95 6.65 6.96 -6.07
N SER A 96 6.53 8.22 -6.47
CA SER A 96 7.70 9.10 -6.49
C SER A 96 8.05 9.59 -5.07
N PRO A 97 9.33 9.88 -4.78
CA PRO A 97 9.73 10.51 -3.51
C PRO A 97 9.01 11.84 -3.25
N LEU A 98 8.65 12.56 -4.31
CA LEU A 98 7.92 13.81 -4.20
C LEU A 98 6.48 13.58 -3.73
N ASP A 99 5.83 12.49 -4.14
CA ASP A 99 4.47 12.17 -3.71
C ASP A 99 4.45 11.75 -2.24
N PHE A 100 5.46 11.01 -1.79
CA PHE A 100 5.63 10.71 -0.37
C PHE A 100 5.78 12.01 0.45
N LEU A 101 6.65 12.93 0.01
CA LEU A 101 6.82 14.21 0.68
C LEU A 101 5.54 15.06 0.70
N LYS A 102 4.75 15.02 -0.37
CA LYS A 102 3.43 15.69 -0.40
C LYS A 102 2.47 15.06 0.60
N ALA A 103 2.43 13.73 0.66
CA ALA A 103 1.60 12.99 1.61
C ALA A 103 1.97 13.33 3.06
N GLU A 104 3.26 13.34 3.41
CA GLU A 104 3.73 13.74 4.74
C GLU A 104 3.33 15.18 5.09
N ARG A 105 3.48 16.11 4.15
CA ARG A 105 3.08 17.53 4.36
C ARG A 105 1.56 17.66 4.54
N THR A 106 0.77 16.88 3.83
CA THR A 106 -0.69 16.86 3.97
C THR A 106 -1.07 16.29 5.34
N ALA A 107 -0.50 15.16 5.71
CA ALA A 107 -0.70 14.54 7.02
C ALA A 107 -0.36 15.52 8.14
N ALA A 108 0.79 16.16 8.11
CA ALA A 108 1.23 17.11 9.14
C ALA A 108 0.28 18.32 9.29
N LYS A 109 -0.30 18.82 8.20
CA LYS A 109 -1.28 19.94 8.25
C LYS A 109 -2.59 19.54 8.95
N GLU A 110 -2.94 18.27 8.87
CA GLU A 110 -4.19 17.72 9.43
C GLU A 110 -3.99 17.05 10.79
N GLY A 111 -2.75 17.08 11.32
CA GLY A 111 -2.41 16.39 12.57
C GLY A 111 -2.44 14.88 12.44
N LEU A 112 -2.17 14.38 11.23
CA LEU A 112 -2.09 12.97 10.88
C LEU A 112 -0.65 12.55 10.58
N GLU A 113 -0.44 11.25 10.39
CA GLU A 113 0.81 10.63 9.97
C GLU A 113 0.57 9.75 8.73
N VAL A 114 1.61 9.51 7.93
CA VAL A 114 1.58 8.50 6.88
C VAL A 114 1.76 7.13 7.56
N LEU A 115 0.68 6.36 7.65
CA LEU A 115 0.66 5.08 8.36
C LEU A 115 0.73 3.88 7.42
N GLY A 116 0.50 4.08 6.14
CA GLY A 116 0.50 2.97 5.21
C GLY A 116 0.45 3.39 3.75
N ILE A 117 0.42 2.35 2.93
CA ILE A 117 0.32 2.41 1.48
C ILE A 117 -0.81 1.49 1.06
N PHE A 118 -1.59 1.87 0.06
CA PHE A 118 -2.46 0.95 -0.63
C PHE A 118 -2.05 0.79 -2.08
N HIS A 119 -2.32 -0.38 -2.66
CA HIS A 119 -2.20 -0.63 -4.09
C HIS A 119 -3.13 -1.77 -4.52
N SER A 120 -3.34 -1.90 -5.82
CA SER A 120 -4.18 -2.96 -6.37
C SER A 120 -3.37 -3.99 -7.15
N HIS A 121 -3.86 -5.24 -7.11
CA HIS A 121 -3.35 -6.35 -7.91
C HIS A 121 -4.40 -6.74 -8.97
N PRO A 122 -4.25 -6.29 -10.24
CA PRO A 122 -5.11 -6.74 -11.33
C PRO A 122 -4.99 -8.25 -11.56
N ASP A 123 -6.12 -8.95 -11.54
CA ASP A 123 -6.27 -10.38 -11.79
C ASP A 123 -5.41 -11.30 -10.90
N HIS A 124 -4.99 -10.77 -9.75
CA HIS A 124 -4.20 -11.51 -8.76
C HIS A 124 -4.76 -11.31 -7.34
N ARG A 125 -4.37 -12.22 -6.43
CA ARG A 125 -4.81 -12.17 -5.03
C ARG A 125 -4.20 -10.97 -4.30
N ALA A 126 -4.88 -10.52 -3.25
CA ALA A 126 -4.42 -9.45 -2.36
C ALA A 126 -3.29 -9.92 -1.40
N ILE A 127 -2.20 -10.47 -1.96
CA ILE A 127 -1.04 -11.02 -1.22
C ILE A 127 0.22 -10.29 -1.69
N PRO A 128 1.09 -9.80 -0.77
CA PRO A 128 2.30 -9.09 -1.14
C PRO A 128 3.19 -9.89 -2.11
N SER A 129 3.62 -9.25 -3.16
CA SER A 129 4.57 -9.80 -4.13
C SER A 129 6.03 -9.59 -3.70
N THR A 130 6.95 -10.19 -4.44
CA THR A 130 8.40 -9.94 -4.26
C THR A 130 8.76 -8.48 -4.56
N HIS A 131 8.04 -7.85 -5.48
CA HIS A 131 8.22 -6.43 -5.81
C HIS A 131 7.80 -5.54 -4.64
N ASP A 132 6.65 -5.84 -4.03
CA ASP A 132 6.18 -5.11 -2.84
C ASP A 132 7.18 -5.22 -1.71
N LEU A 133 7.69 -6.44 -1.45
CA LEU A 133 8.70 -6.66 -0.43
C LEU A 133 9.98 -5.84 -0.67
N ASN A 134 10.46 -5.77 -1.91
CA ASN A 134 11.68 -5.03 -2.24
C ASN A 134 11.56 -3.52 -2.01
N GLY A 135 10.36 -2.95 -2.28
CA GLY A 135 10.07 -1.52 -2.07
C GLY A 135 9.52 -1.18 -0.69
N ALA A 136 9.15 -2.18 0.12
CA ALA A 136 8.45 -1.94 1.37
C ALA A 136 9.33 -1.32 2.47
N LEU A 137 8.73 -0.41 3.22
CA LEU A 137 9.29 0.19 4.42
C LEU A 137 8.70 -0.52 5.65
N PRO A 138 9.52 -0.85 6.67
CA PRO A 138 9.01 -1.41 7.92
C PRO A 138 8.09 -0.40 8.63
N HIS A 139 7.20 -0.93 9.45
CA HIS A 139 6.24 -0.17 10.26
C HIS A 139 5.08 0.50 9.50
N LEU A 140 5.00 0.37 8.18
CA LEU A 140 3.82 0.78 7.42
C LEU A 140 2.84 -0.40 7.27
N SER A 141 1.56 -0.07 7.20
CA SER A 141 0.51 -1.00 6.78
C SER A 141 0.41 -1.00 5.26
N TYR A 142 0.24 -2.18 4.65
CA TYR A 142 0.11 -2.37 3.21
C TYR A 142 -1.27 -2.94 2.91
N VAL A 143 -2.19 -2.08 2.44
CA VAL A 143 -3.53 -2.52 2.04
C VAL A 143 -3.51 -2.87 0.56
N ILE A 144 -3.77 -4.13 0.25
CA ILE A 144 -3.78 -4.65 -1.12
C ILE A 144 -5.21 -4.96 -1.52
N LEU A 145 -5.61 -4.50 -2.71
CA LEU A 145 -6.92 -4.75 -3.29
C LEU A 145 -6.78 -5.67 -4.52
N ALA A 146 -7.36 -6.85 -4.49
CA ALA A 146 -7.47 -7.68 -5.69
C ALA A 146 -8.59 -7.14 -6.58
N VAL A 147 -8.29 -6.91 -7.85
CA VAL A 147 -9.25 -6.47 -8.86
C VAL A 147 -9.39 -7.55 -9.92
N ASP A 148 -10.58 -8.10 -10.07
CA ASP A 148 -10.91 -9.11 -11.09
C ASP A 148 -11.52 -8.44 -12.32
N GLY A 149 -10.89 -8.60 -13.47
CA GLY A 149 -11.35 -8.10 -14.77
C GLY A 149 -11.98 -9.17 -15.66
N SER A 150 -12.25 -10.37 -15.15
CA SER A 150 -12.84 -11.46 -15.94
C SER A 150 -14.31 -11.24 -16.32
N GLY A 151 -14.99 -10.30 -15.66
CA GLY A 151 -16.39 -9.94 -15.90
C GLY A 151 -16.58 -8.89 -17.00
N SER A 152 -17.79 -8.34 -17.08
CA SER A 152 -18.14 -7.24 -18.01
C SER A 152 -17.52 -5.88 -17.62
N ALA A 153 -17.12 -5.75 -16.37
CA ALA A 153 -16.40 -4.61 -15.81
C ALA A 153 -15.49 -5.12 -14.68
N PRO A 154 -14.36 -4.42 -14.39
CA PRO A 154 -13.50 -4.81 -13.28
C PRO A 154 -14.20 -4.61 -11.93
N GLU A 155 -13.95 -5.54 -11.00
CA GLU A 155 -14.49 -5.52 -9.64
C GLU A 155 -13.38 -5.69 -8.59
N ALA A 156 -13.45 -4.95 -7.47
CA ALA A 156 -12.59 -5.19 -6.31
C ALA A 156 -13.19 -6.34 -5.47
N VAL A 157 -12.56 -7.51 -5.54
CA VAL A 157 -13.09 -8.77 -4.99
C VAL A 157 -12.50 -9.16 -3.63
N GLU A 158 -11.31 -8.65 -3.29
CA GLU A 158 -10.64 -8.95 -2.02
C GLU A 158 -9.87 -7.70 -1.54
N VAL A 159 -9.89 -7.42 -0.24
CA VAL A 159 -9.07 -6.38 0.39
C VAL A 159 -8.41 -6.98 1.62
N ARG A 160 -7.08 -6.91 1.68
CA ARG A 160 -6.29 -7.42 2.82
C ARG A 160 -5.27 -6.39 3.25
N SER A 161 -4.93 -6.40 4.54
CA SER A 161 -3.86 -5.57 5.10
C SER A 161 -2.68 -6.43 5.56
N TRP A 162 -1.49 -5.90 5.38
CA TRP A 162 -0.24 -6.55 5.70
C TRP A 162 0.69 -5.58 6.43
N GLN A 163 1.47 -6.07 7.35
CA GLN A 163 2.50 -5.30 8.05
C GLN A 163 3.86 -5.95 7.85
N LEU A 164 4.86 -5.13 7.54
CA LEU A 164 6.25 -5.58 7.40
C LEU A 164 6.99 -5.43 8.72
N ASP A 165 7.53 -6.52 9.23
CA ASP A 165 8.34 -6.51 10.45
C ASP A 165 9.81 -6.09 10.18
N ALA A 166 10.58 -5.97 11.26
CA ALA A 166 12.01 -5.62 11.19
C ALA A 166 12.86 -6.69 10.49
N GLN A 167 12.39 -7.93 10.41
CA GLN A 167 13.01 -9.06 9.71
C GLN A 167 12.63 -9.10 8.23
N ARG A 168 11.84 -8.11 7.75
CA ARG A 168 11.31 -8.00 6.39
C ARG A 168 10.39 -9.17 6.01
N LEU A 169 9.58 -9.61 6.95
CA LEU A 169 8.51 -10.58 6.72
C LEU A 169 7.16 -9.87 6.78
N PHE A 170 6.32 -10.11 5.79
CA PHE A 170 4.93 -9.68 5.83
C PHE A 170 4.10 -10.63 6.68
N SER A 171 3.37 -10.08 7.63
CA SER A 171 2.30 -10.75 8.36
C SER A 171 0.96 -10.09 8.04
N GLU A 172 -0.09 -10.88 7.95
CA GLU A 172 -1.42 -10.34 7.73
C GLU A 172 -1.88 -9.56 8.96
N GLU A 173 -2.38 -8.35 8.73
CA GLU A 173 -2.94 -7.46 9.72
C GLU A 173 -4.47 -7.50 9.64
N ILE A 174 -5.14 -7.53 10.78
CA ILE A 174 -6.61 -7.51 10.81
C ILE A 174 -7.09 -6.15 10.28
N LEU A 175 -7.81 -6.15 9.17
CA LEU A 175 -8.45 -4.97 8.61
C LEU A 175 -9.89 -4.87 9.11
N GLN A 176 -10.21 -3.79 9.83
CA GLN A 176 -11.55 -3.54 10.36
C GLN A 176 -12.15 -2.28 9.75
N SER A 177 -13.23 -2.43 9.00
CA SER A 177 -13.98 -1.30 8.47
C SER A 177 -15.04 -0.80 9.47
N HIS A 178 -15.27 0.53 9.48
CA HIS A 178 -16.29 1.15 10.32
C HIS A 178 -16.99 2.31 9.60
N ARG A 179 -18.22 2.61 9.99
CA ARG A 179 -18.92 3.80 9.51
C ARG A 179 -18.44 5.03 10.29
N ASN A 180 -18.17 6.12 9.57
CA ASN A 180 -17.93 7.39 10.23
C ASN A 180 -19.24 7.85 10.89
N ASN A 181 -19.31 7.83 12.21
CA ASN A 181 -20.44 8.41 12.98
C ASN A 181 -20.35 9.94 13.08
N SER A 182 -19.76 10.61 12.09
CA SER A 182 -19.59 12.07 12.07
C SER A 182 -20.76 12.75 11.35
N GLN A 183 -21.99 12.53 11.82
CA GLN A 183 -23.12 13.42 11.56
C GLN A 183 -24.09 13.38 12.74
N LYS A 184 -23.73 14.05 13.82
CA LYS A 184 -24.70 14.65 14.78
C LYS A 184 -23.97 15.72 15.59
N ASN A 185 -23.97 16.94 15.09
CA ASN A 185 -24.31 18.12 15.88
C ASN A 185 -24.54 19.29 14.94
#